data_70b93817010f69ba5fa77e2b00bff919
#
_entry.id   70b93817010f69ba5fa77e2b00bff919
#
_cell.length_a   1.000
_cell.length_b   1.000
_cell.length_c   1.000
_cell.angle_alpha   90.00
_cell.angle_beta   90.00
_cell.angle_gamma   90.00
#
_symmetry.space_group_name_H-M   'P 1'
#
loop_
_entity.id
_entity.type
_entity.pdbx_description
1 polymer ?
#
loop_
_entity_poly.entity_id
_entity_poly.type
_entity_poly.pdbx_seq_one_letter_code
_entity_poly.pdbx_strand_id
1 'polypeptide(L)'
;MPVHNIFDLSGRVAAVVGGGSGIGEAVALGAARAGARVICLDVKGDGAERVAAAARSEGSECDAAVLDIRDAAAVDTAFTRIREARGRLDIVISTPAVNVRKKILDYQDDELDRVVDLNLKGNFYVLRAAGRIMTADRGGSIVLFSSIRSQVVEPGQSVYAATKAGIVQMVRGAASEFGPSGVRVNAIGPGVIETPLTAPIKNDPGWYKAYAEKSAMNRWGTPEEMVGPALFLASDAASFVTGTILFADGGWLAQDGRFTPPGM
;
A
#
# COMPACT_ATOMS: atom_id res chain seq x y z
N MET A 1 -17.15 18.67 23.11
CA MET A 1 -17.39 17.29 22.68
C MET A 1 -16.17 16.49 23.05
N PRO A 2 -16.29 15.26 23.56
CA PRO A 2 -15.11 14.42 23.76
C PRO A 2 -14.41 14.30 22.39
N VAL A 3 -13.09 14.47 22.37
CA VAL A 3 -12.28 14.21 21.17
C VAL A 3 -12.38 12.71 20.94
N HIS A 4 -13.33 12.30 20.08
CA HIS A 4 -13.32 10.93 19.57
C HIS A 4 -11.93 10.69 18.96
N ASN A 5 -11.36 9.53 19.25
CA ASN A 5 -10.11 9.14 18.61
C ASN A 5 -10.34 9.06 17.10
N ILE A 6 -9.95 10.12 16.38
CA ILE A 6 -10.14 10.24 14.92
C ILE A 6 -9.41 9.17 14.13
N PHE A 7 -8.52 8.39 14.76
CA PHE A 7 -7.82 7.24 14.21
C PHE A 7 -8.49 5.91 14.54
N ASP A 8 -9.59 5.92 15.32
CA ASP A 8 -10.31 4.70 15.68
C ASP A 8 -10.99 4.08 14.45
N LEU A 9 -10.77 2.80 14.26
CA LEU A 9 -11.36 2.00 13.18
C LEU A 9 -12.40 0.99 13.69
N SER A 10 -12.84 1.11 14.94
CA SER A 10 -13.80 0.20 15.56
C SER A 10 -15.09 0.11 14.74
N GLY A 11 -15.53 -1.12 14.48
CA GLY A 11 -16.73 -1.42 13.69
C GLY A 11 -16.57 -1.26 12.17
N ARG A 12 -15.41 -0.82 11.65
CA ARG A 12 -15.11 -0.76 10.23
C ARG A 12 -14.59 -2.08 9.70
N VAL A 13 -14.92 -2.38 8.45
CA VAL A 13 -14.41 -3.56 7.72
C VAL A 13 -13.29 -3.11 6.79
N ALA A 14 -12.11 -3.70 6.97
CA ALA A 14 -10.91 -3.36 6.22
C ALA A 14 -10.39 -4.57 5.43
N ALA A 15 -10.28 -4.45 4.13
CA ALA A 15 -9.60 -5.42 3.27
C ALA A 15 -8.14 -4.95 3.04
N VAL A 16 -7.18 -5.75 3.49
CA VAL A 16 -5.75 -5.50 3.27
C VAL A 16 -5.21 -6.49 2.25
N VAL A 17 -4.95 -6.00 1.05
CA VAL A 17 -4.45 -6.78 -0.08
C VAL A 17 -2.92 -6.78 -0.07
N GLY A 18 -2.31 -7.95 -0.20
CA GLY A 18 -0.87 -8.16 0.01
C GLY A 18 -0.52 -8.20 1.51
N GLY A 19 -1.51 -8.58 2.35
CA GLY A 19 -1.40 -8.55 3.81
C GLY A 19 -0.57 -9.66 4.43
N GLY A 20 -0.08 -10.63 3.64
CA GLY A 20 0.64 -11.80 4.16
C GLY A 20 2.12 -11.56 4.47
N SER A 21 2.70 -10.41 4.15
CA SER A 21 4.11 -10.12 4.41
C SER A 21 4.46 -8.63 4.36
N GLY A 22 5.61 -8.26 4.95
CA GLY A 22 6.21 -6.93 4.84
C GLY A 22 5.27 -5.80 5.26
N ILE A 23 5.15 -4.76 4.42
CA ILE A 23 4.30 -3.59 4.73
C ILE A 23 2.84 -3.99 4.92
N GLY A 24 2.32 -4.88 4.06
CA GLY A 24 0.92 -5.32 4.15
C GLY A 24 0.60 -6.04 5.46
N GLU A 25 1.50 -6.91 5.91
CA GLU A 25 1.41 -7.58 7.23
C GLU A 25 1.34 -6.56 8.37
N ALA A 26 2.32 -5.62 8.42
CA ALA A 26 2.34 -4.60 9.47
C ALA A 26 1.06 -3.75 9.47
N VAL A 27 0.59 -3.36 8.30
CA VAL A 27 -0.64 -2.56 8.15
C VAL A 27 -1.89 -3.37 8.53
N ALA A 28 -1.97 -4.66 8.19
CA ALA A 28 -3.09 -5.52 8.59
C ALA A 28 -3.17 -5.66 10.11
N LEU A 29 -2.05 -5.94 10.77
CA LEU A 29 -1.97 -5.99 12.24
C LEU A 29 -2.26 -4.62 12.87
N GLY A 30 -1.74 -3.54 12.30
CA GLY A 30 -2.01 -2.18 12.78
C GLY A 30 -3.48 -1.79 12.68
N ALA A 31 -4.15 -2.12 11.58
CA ALA A 31 -5.58 -1.87 11.40
C ALA A 31 -6.43 -2.69 12.37
N ALA A 32 -6.06 -3.96 12.61
CA ALA A 32 -6.72 -4.82 13.59
C ALA A 32 -6.59 -4.26 15.02
N ARG A 33 -5.41 -3.82 15.42
CA ARG A 33 -5.17 -3.14 16.73
C ARG A 33 -5.91 -1.82 16.86
N ALA A 34 -6.18 -1.13 15.74
CA ALA A 34 -7.00 0.07 15.70
C ALA A 34 -8.52 -0.23 15.74
N GLY A 35 -8.93 -1.49 15.91
CA GLY A 35 -10.32 -1.91 16.09
C GLY A 35 -11.05 -2.30 14.79
N ALA A 36 -10.39 -2.31 13.64
CA ALA A 36 -11.00 -2.78 12.40
C ALA A 36 -11.20 -4.30 12.40
N ARG A 37 -12.30 -4.75 11.77
CA ARG A 37 -12.47 -6.14 11.35
C ARG A 37 -11.71 -6.31 10.03
N VAL A 38 -10.57 -7.02 10.08
CA VAL A 38 -9.65 -7.11 8.95
C VAL A 38 -9.90 -8.37 8.14
N ILE A 39 -9.85 -8.25 6.83
CA ILE A 39 -9.72 -9.37 5.90
C ILE A 39 -8.33 -9.24 5.26
N CYS A 40 -7.43 -10.16 5.65
CA CYS A 40 -6.08 -10.25 5.12
C CYS A 40 -6.09 -11.06 3.81
N LEU A 41 -5.82 -10.40 2.69
CA LEU A 41 -5.83 -11.00 1.36
C LEU A 41 -4.39 -11.09 0.84
N ASP A 42 -3.96 -12.28 0.41
CA ASP A 42 -2.64 -12.46 -0.21
C ASP A 42 -2.68 -13.61 -1.23
N VAL A 43 -1.79 -13.59 -2.21
CA VAL A 43 -1.62 -14.71 -3.13
C VAL A 43 -1.04 -15.94 -2.43
N LYS A 44 -0.31 -15.71 -1.33
CA LYS A 44 0.21 -16.75 -0.43
C LYS A 44 -0.73 -16.91 0.76
N GLY A 45 -1.62 -17.90 0.69
CA GLY A 45 -2.64 -18.14 1.71
C GLY A 45 -2.07 -18.43 3.11
N ASP A 46 -0.91 -19.11 3.19
CA ASP A 46 -0.19 -19.38 4.43
C ASP A 46 0.28 -18.09 5.12
N GLY A 47 0.77 -17.12 4.35
CA GLY A 47 1.15 -15.80 4.85
C GLY A 47 -0.06 -15.04 5.38
N ALA A 48 -1.15 -15.00 4.64
CA ALA A 48 -2.39 -14.35 5.05
C ALA A 48 -2.95 -14.97 6.35
N GLU A 49 -2.99 -16.31 6.43
CA GLU A 49 -3.51 -17.01 7.61
C GLU A 49 -2.61 -16.80 8.84
N ARG A 50 -1.30 -16.81 8.67
CA ARG A 50 -0.36 -16.50 9.75
C ARG A 50 -0.62 -15.11 10.36
N VAL A 51 -0.84 -14.10 9.51
CA VAL A 51 -1.14 -12.73 9.96
C VAL A 51 -2.51 -12.66 10.63
N ALA A 52 -3.51 -13.31 10.06
CA ALA A 52 -4.84 -13.34 10.66
C ALA A 52 -4.83 -14.06 12.02
N ALA A 53 -4.11 -15.17 12.14
CA ALA A 53 -3.94 -15.88 13.42
C ALA A 53 -3.25 -15.01 14.47
N ALA A 54 -2.22 -14.26 14.09
CA ALA A 54 -1.54 -13.32 14.99
C ALA A 54 -2.51 -12.23 15.48
N ALA A 55 -3.29 -11.61 14.59
CA ALA A 55 -4.29 -10.61 14.99
C ALA A 55 -5.36 -11.20 15.93
N ARG A 56 -5.86 -12.41 15.66
CA ARG A 56 -6.83 -13.09 16.53
C ARG A 56 -6.25 -13.42 17.91
N SER A 57 -4.96 -13.79 17.99
CA SER A 57 -4.30 -14.05 19.27
C SER A 57 -4.17 -12.80 20.15
N GLU A 58 -4.23 -11.62 19.56
CA GLU A 58 -4.29 -10.31 20.24
C GLU A 58 -5.74 -9.86 20.53
N GLY A 59 -6.75 -10.69 20.26
CA GLY A 59 -8.15 -10.39 20.52
C GLY A 59 -8.87 -9.62 19.40
N SER A 60 -8.24 -9.43 18.23
CA SER A 60 -8.84 -8.73 17.10
C SER A 60 -9.60 -9.67 16.16
N GLU A 61 -10.62 -9.15 15.45
CA GLU A 61 -11.28 -9.88 14.37
C GLU A 61 -10.46 -9.81 13.08
N CYS A 62 -9.94 -10.94 12.62
CA CYS A 62 -9.21 -11.01 11.37
C CYS A 62 -9.45 -12.35 10.65
N ASP A 63 -9.85 -12.28 9.39
CA ASP A 63 -9.94 -13.42 8.48
C ASP A 63 -8.83 -13.39 7.45
N ALA A 64 -8.58 -14.53 6.81
CA ALA A 64 -7.65 -14.66 5.70
C ALA A 64 -8.32 -15.24 4.47
N ALA A 65 -7.90 -14.79 3.29
CA ALA A 65 -8.27 -15.43 2.03
C ALA A 65 -7.16 -15.31 0.97
N VAL A 66 -7.13 -16.27 0.07
CA VAL A 66 -6.23 -16.24 -1.09
C VAL A 66 -6.78 -15.31 -2.15
N LEU A 67 -5.94 -14.40 -2.66
CA LEU A 67 -6.30 -13.51 -3.76
C LEU A 67 -5.09 -13.18 -4.63
N ASP A 68 -5.15 -13.56 -5.90
CA ASP A 68 -4.25 -13.03 -6.93
C ASP A 68 -4.94 -11.84 -7.61
N ILE A 69 -4.41 -10.65 -7.41
CA ILE A 69 -5.00 -9.43 -7.99
C ILE A 69 -4.81 -9.31 -9.51
N ARG A 70 -4.03 -10.19 -10.13
CA ARG A 70 -3.90 -10.25 -11.59
C ARG A 70 -5.15 -10.86 -12.25
N ASP A 71 -5.95 -11.60 -11.49
CA ASP A 71 -7.25 -12.13 -11.91
C ASP A 71 -8.37 -11.15 -11.53
N ALA A 72 -8.86 -10.43 -12.53
CA ALA A 72 -9.93 -9.43 -12.35
C ALA A 72 -11.24 -10.03 -11.82
N ALA A 73 -11.58 -11.25 -12.25
CA ALA A 73 -12.80 -11.92 -11.81
C ALA A 73 -12.69 -12.42 -10.36
N ALA A 74 -11.52 -12.92 -9.98
CA ALA A 74 -11.22 -13.27 -8.59
C ALA A 74 -11.30 -12.06 -7.67
N VAL A 75 -10.78 -10.90 -8.09
CA VAL A 75 -10.89 -9.63 -7.34
C VAL A 75 -12.34 -9.22 -7.16
N ASP A 76 -13.12 -9.13 -8.24
CA ASP A 76 -14.55 -8.77 -8.19
C ASP A 76 -15.31 -9.74 -7.25
N THR A 77 -15.05 -11.04 -7.34
CA THR A 77 -15.68 -12.07 -6.50
C THR A 77 -15.31 -11.93 -5.02
N ALA A 78 -14.03 -11.73 -4.71
CA ALA A 78 -13.54 -11.60 -3.33
C ALA A 78 -14.18 -10.39 -2.64
N PHE A 79 -14.22 -9.24 -3.29
CA PHE A 79 -14.76 -8.01 -2.73
C PHE A 79 -16.29 -8.09 -2.55
N THR A 80 -17.01 -8.70 -3.51
CA THR A 80 -18.46 -8.97 -3.37
C THR A 80 -18.74 -9.85 -2.15
N ARG A 81 -18.00 -10.95 -1.99
CA ARG A 81 -18.14 -11.85 -0.83
C ARG A 81 -17.87 -11.14 0.49
N ILE A 82 -16.86 -10.27 0.55
CA ILE A 82 -16.59 -9.48 1.76
C ILE A 82 -17.79 -8.61 2.09
N ARG A 83 -18.33 -7.89 1.09
CA ARG A 83 -19.50 -7.02 1.28
C ARG A 83 -20.73 -7.80 1.72
N GLU A 84 -20.99 -8.96 1.14
CA GLU A 84 -22.12 -9.84 1.51
C GLU A 84 -21.96 -10.41 2.91
N ALA A 85 -20.79 -10.94 3.25
CA ALA A 85 -20.55 -11.58 4.55
C ALA A 85 -20.47 -10.59 5.71
N ARG A 86 -19.96 -9.38 5.50
CA ARG A 86 -19.74 -8.37 6.55
C ARG A 86 -20.76 -7.23 6.56
N GLY A 87 -21.63 -7.17 5.56
CA GLY A 87 -22.64 -6.11 5.40
C GLY A 87 -22.10 -4.76 4.95
N ARG A 88 -20.77 -4.58 4.92
CA ARG A 88 -20.10 -3.33 4.55
C ARG A 88 -18.65 -3.58 4.12
N LEU A 89 -18.04 -2.60 3.42
CA LEU A 89 -16.61 -2.51 3.15
C LEU A 89 -16.21 -1.03 3.28
N ASP A 90 -15.43 -0.70 4.29
CA ASP A 90 -15.13 0.70 4.63
C ASP A 90 -13.73 1.12 4.20
N ILE A 91 -12.78 0.17 4.24
CA ILE A 91 -11.37 0.45 4.03
C ILE A 91 -10.79 -0.61 3.09
N VAL A 92 -10.06 -0.15 2.09
CA VAL A 92 -9.22 -1.02 1.24
C VAL A 92 -7.81 -0.47 1.23
N ILE A 93 -6.84 -1.33 1.58
CA ILE A 93 -5.41 -1.00 1.52
C ILE A 93 -4.73 -2.01 0.61
N SER A 94 -4.06 -1.56 -0.45
CA SER A 94 -3.41 -2.43 -1.44
C SER A 94 -1.92 -2.17 -1.51
N THR A 95 -1.13 -3.20 -1.15
CA THR A 95 0.33 -3.13 -1.06
C THR A 95 1.10 -3.95 -2.11
N PRO A 96 0.50 -4.88 -2.89
CA PRO A 96 1.26 -5.78 -3.74
C PRO A 96 2.13 -5.05 -4.75
N ALA A 97 3.37 -5.50 -4.87
CA ALA A 97 4.29 -5.03 -5.89
C ALA A 97 5.39 -6.05 -6.15
N VAL A 98 5.89 -6.04 -7.38
CA VAL A 98 7.09 -6.74 -7.82
C VAL A 98 8.01 -5.75 -8.54
N ASN A 99 9.31 -6.00 -8.48
CA ASN A 99 10.31 -5.22 -9.20
C ASN A 99 11.27 -6.15 -9.94
N VAL A 100 11.54 -5.84 -11.19
CA VAL A 100 12.63 -6.42 -11.98
C VAL A 100 13.65 -5.31 -12.21
N ARG A 101 14.88 -5.50 -11.70
CA ARG A 101 15.95 -4.52 -11.82
C ARG A 101 16.84 -4.84 -13.00
N LYS A 102 16.56 -4.21 -14.14
CA LYS A 102 17.34 -4.34 -15.36
C LYS A 102 17.39 -3.02 -16.15
N LYS A 103 18.44 -2.82 -16.93
CA LYS A 103 18.47 -1.74 -17.93
C LYS A 103 17.35 -1.95 -18.95
N ILE A 104 16.83 -0.86 -19.51
CA ILE A 104 15.73 -0.92 -20.48
C ILE A 104 16.05 -1.86 -21.66
N LEU A 105 17.30 -1.81 -22.15
CA LEU A 105 17.73 -2.62 -23.30
C LEU A 105 17.83 -4.12 -23.00
N ASP A 106 17.90 -4.50 -21.72
CA ASP A 106 18.05 -5.90 -21.28
C ASP A 106 16.72 -6.51 -20.82
N TYR A 107 15.63 -5.71 -20.79
CA TYR A 107 14.31 -6.16 -20.36
C TYR A 107 13.72 -7.16 -21.37
N GLN A 108 13.14 -8.24 -20.87
CA GLN A 108 12.35 -9.17 -21.67
C GLN A 108 10.86 -8.82 -21.57
N ASP A 109 10.07 -9.18 -22.58
CA ASP A 109 8.65 -8.83 -22.66
C ASP A 109 7.85 -9.43 -21.47
N ASP A 110 8.16 -10.68 -21.09
CA ASP A 110 7.51 -11.34 -19.93
C ASP A 110 7.84 -10.68 -18.58
N GLU A 111 9.03 -10.09 -18.45
CA GLU A 111 9.42 -9.32 -17.27
C GLU A 111 8.67 -7.98 -17.20
N LEU A 112 8.48 -7.33 -18.35
CA LEU A 112 7.64 -6.13 -18.47
C LEU A 112 6.20 -6.44 -18.07
N ASP A 113 5.61 -7.47 -18.68
CA ASP A 113 4.25 -7.91 -18.41
C ASP A 113 4.05 -8.25 -16.94
N ARG A 114 4.97 -9.02 -16.36
CA ARG A 114 4.94 -9.37 -14.93
C ARG A 114 4.85 -8.15 -14.02
N VAL A 115 5.63 -7.10 -14.29
CA VAL A 115 5.63 -5.88 -13.47
C VAL A 115 4.36 -5.06 -13.71
N VAL A 116 3.95 -4.90 -14.96
CA VAL A 116 2.75 -4.13 -15.33
C VAL A 116 1.48 -4.81 -14.84
N ASP A 117 1.35 -6.13 -15.04
CA ASP A 117 0.16 -6.88 -14.67
C ASP A 117 -0.10 -6.84 -13.16
N LEU A 118 0.93 -7.02 -12.34
CA LEU A 118 0.75 -6.97 -10.90
C LEU A 118 0.62 -5.53 -10.39
N ASN A 119 1.61 -4.68 -10.72
CA ASN A 119 1.72 -3.37 -10.05
C ASN A 119 0.67 -2.38 -10.55
N LEU A 120 0.28 -2.43 -11.82
CA LEU A 120 -0.64 -1.46 -12.41
C LEU A 120 -2.03 -2.05 -12.64
N LYS A 121 -2.15 -3.10 -13.46
CA LYS A 121 -3.45 -3.71 -13.77
C LYS A 121 -4.11 -4.31 -12.53
N GLY A 122 -3.35 -5.07 -11.71
CA GLY A 122 -3.86 -5.66 -10.48
C GLY A 122 -4.39 -4.62 -9.50
N ASN A 123 -3.63 -3.54 -9.27
CA ASN A 123 -4.12 -2.44 -8.41
C ASN A 123 -5.31 -1.69 -9.03
N PHE A 124 -5.41 -1.59 -10.35
CA PHE A 124 -6.60 -1.07 -11.01
C PHE A 124 -7.83 -1.96 -10.77
N TYR A 125 -7.69 -3.28 -10.82
CA TYR A 125 -8.80 -4.20 -10.53
C TYR A 125 -9.28 -4.07 -9.08
N VAL A 126 -8.35 -3.98 -8.12
CA VAL A 126 -8.68 -3.72 -6.70
C VAL A 126 -9.41 -2.38 -6.56
N LEU A 127 -8.88 -1.30 -7.14
CA LEU A 127 -9.47 0.03 -7.09
C LEU A 127 -10.88 0.03 -7.68
N ARG A 128 -11.09 -0.61 -8.83
CA ARG A 128 -12.38 -0.72 -9.50
C ARG A 128 -13.41 -1.50 -8.67
N ALA A 129 -13.03 -2.67 -8.13
CA ALA A 129 -13.93 -3.49 -7.33
C ALA A 129 -14.33 -2.80 -6.03
N ALA A 130 -13.37 -2.21 -5.32
CA ALA A 130 -13.63 -1.40 -4.13
C ALA A 130 -14.51 -0.19 -4.45
N GLY A 131 -14.19 0.53 -5.51
CA GLY A 131 -14.94 1.71 -5.95
C GLY A 131 -16.41 1.40 -6.23
N ARG A 132 -16.72 0.30 -6.92
CA ARG A 132 -18.11 -0.13 -7.20
C ARG A 132 -18.92 -0.33 -5.93
N ILE A 133 -18.34 -0.96 -4.89
CA ILE A 133 -19.01 -1.21 -3.62
C ILE A 133 -19.15 0.09 -2.83
N MET A 134 -18.05 0.79 -2.62
CA MET A 134 -18.01 1.97 -1.74
C MET A 134 -18.82 3.14 -2.29
N THR A 135 -18.86 3.35 -3.62
CA THR A 135 -19.70 4.41 -4.21
C THR A 135 -21.18 4.09 -4.08
N ALA A 136 -21.58 2.82 -4.18
CA ALA A 136 -22.96 2.39 -3.95
C ALA A 136 -23.35 2.53 -2.47
N ASP A 137 -22.47 2.19 -1.56
CA ASP A 137 -22.66 2.33 -0.09
C ASP A 137 -22.47 3.78 0.41
N ARG A 138 -22.02 4.70 -0.46
CA ARG A 138 -21.80 6.13 -0.21
C ARG A 138 -20.81 6.41 0.93
N GLY A 139 -19.64 5.82 0.83
CA GLY A 139 -18.53 6.08 1.74
C GLY A 139 -17.44 5.02 1.71
N GLY A 140 -16.24 5.43 2.10
CA GLY A 140 -15.10 4.53 2.23
C GLY A 140 -13.75 5.22 2.03
N SER A 141 -12.67 4.47 2.29
CA SER A 141 -11.30 4.92 2.05
C SER A 141 -10.49 3.84 1.33
N ILE A 142 -9.88 4.21 0.22
CA ILE A 142 -8.99 3.36 -0.57
C ILE A 142 -7.59 3.93 -0.48
N VAL A 143 -6.61 3.11 -0.08
CA VAL A 143 -5.20 3.48 0.04
C VAL A 143 -4.36 2.54 -0.81
N LEU A 144 -3.69 3.06 -1.83
CA LEU A 144 -2.79 2.30 -2.68
C LEU A 144 -1.32 2.61 -2.32
N PHE A 145 -0.46 1.61 -2.38
CA PHE A 145 0.97 1.82 -2.15
C PHE A 145 1.71 2.12 -3.46
N SER A 146 2.14 3.37 -3.60
CA SER A 146 3.05 3.84 -4.64
C SER A 146 4.51 3.66 -4.19
N SER A 147 5.36 4.64 -4.38
CA SER A 147 6.78 4.69 -3.98
C SER A 147 7.35 6.09 -4.22
N ILE A 148 8.50 6.41 -3.59
CA ILE A 148 9.35 7.51 -4.03
C ILE A 148 9.70 7.41 -5.53
N ARG A 149 9.68 6.20 -6.08
CA ARG A 149 9.92 5.95 -7.51
C ARG A 149 8.83 6.51 -8.44
N SER A 150 7.73 6.99 -7.90
CA SER A 150 6.76 7.79 -8.66
C SER A 150 7.23 9.22 -8.97
N GLN A 151 8.26 9.70 -8.26
CA GLN A 151 8.82 11.04 -8.42
C GLN A 151 10.25 11.04 -8.96
N VAL A 152 11.06 10.11 -8.50
CA VAL A 152 12.47 9.98 -8.88
C VAL A 152 12.77 8.55 -9.31
N VAL A 153 13.70 8.40 -10.22
CA VAL A 153 14.09 7.10 -10.76
C VAL A 153 15.60 6.88 -10.61
N GLU A 154 16.01 5.63 -10.53
CA GLU A 154 17.41 5.23 -10.66
C GLU A 154 17.55 4.24 -11.83
N PRO A 155 18.75 4.10 -12.42
CA PRO A 155 19.00 3.12 -13.46
C PRO A 155 18.54 1.71 -13.05
N GLY A 156 17.89 1.00 -13.98
CA GLY A 156 17.38 -0.34 -13.75
C GLY A 156 15.99 -0.42 -13.10
N GLN A 157 15.29 0.70 -12.86
CA GLN A 157 13.95 0.70 -12.28
C GLN A 157 12.88 1.41 -13.13
N SER A 158 13.10 1.64 -14.40
CA SER A 158 12.22 2.43 -15.26
C SER A 158 10.79 1.88 -15.32
N VAL A 159 10.61 0.57 -15.52
CA VAL A 159 9.28 -0.06 -15.58
C VAL A 159 8.57 0.01 -14.24
N TYR A 160 9.26 -0.32 -13.15
CA TYR A 160 8.71 -0.20 -11.80
C TYR A 160 8.29 1.24 -11.50
N ALA A 161 9.15 2.22 -11.78
CA ALA A 161 8.87 3.63 -11.57
C ALA A 161 7.64 4.10 -12.37
N ALA A 162 7.53 3.68 -13.64
CA ALA A 162 6.37 3.98 -14.48
C ALA A 162 5.07 3.42 -13.86
N THR A 163 5.07 2.17 -13.35
CA THR A 163 3.88 1.63 -12.69
C THR A 163 3.53 2.38 -11.40
N LYS A 164 4.53 2.80 -10.61
CA LYS A 164 4.30 3.55 -9.37
C LYS A 164 3.83 4.99 -9.63
N ALA A 165 4.29 5.63 -10.69
CA ALA A 165 3.75 6.90 -11.18
C ALA A 165 2.31 6.74 -11.70
N GLY A 166 2.03 5.65 -12.43
CA GLY A 166 0.69 5.30 -12.90
C GLY A 166 -0.33 5.16 -11.77
N ILE A 167 0.06 4.54 -10.64
CA ILE A 167 -0.79 4.44 -9.44
C ILE A 167 -1.18 5.84 -8.93
N VAL A 168 -0.27 6.81 -8.92
CA VAL A 168 -0.59 8.18 -8.46
C VAL A 168 -1.65 8.82 -9.34
N GLN A 169 -1.58 8.63 -10.67
CA GLN A 169 -2.59 9.18 -11.58
C GLN A 169 -3.93 8.44 -11.46
N MET A 170 -3.93 7.11 -11.27
CA MET A 170 -5.16 6.36 -10.99
C MET A 170 -5.84 6.85 -9.71
N VAL A 171 -5.07 7.11 -8.65
CA VAL A 171 -5.58 7.67 -7.39
C VAL A 171 -6.25 9.02 -7.61
N ARG A 172 -5.64 9.92 -8.38
CA ARG A 172 -6.21 11.25 -8.69
C ARG A 172 -7.51 11.14 -9.49
N GLY A 173 -7.53 10.29 -10.52
CA GLY A 173 -8.73 10.03 -11.31
C GLY A 173 -9.85 9.47 -10.44
N ALA A 174 -9.59 8.41 -9.70
CA ALA A 174 -10.57 7.78 -8.81
C ALA A 174 -11.07 8.72 -7.70
N ALA A 175 -10.21 9.54 -7.13
CA ALA A 175 -10.60 10.54 -6.13
C ALA A 175 -11.61 11.55 -6.70
N SER A 176 -11.42 11.98 -7.94
CA SER A 176 -12.33 12.86 -8.65
C SER A 176 -13.68 12.19 -8.96
N GLU A 177 -13.64 10.93 -9.40
CA GLU A 177 -14.83 10.17 -9.79
C GLU A 177 -15.66 9.70 -8.58
N PHE A 178 -15.00 9.23 -7.50
CA PHE A 178 -15.65 8.62 -6.35
C PHE A 178 -15.97 9.63 -5.23
N GLY A 179 -15.29 10.77 -5.21
CA GLY A 179 -15.47 11.83 -4.21
C GLY A 179 -16.91 12.28 -4.00
N PRO A 180 -17.72 12.51 -5.06
CA PRO A 180 -19.15 12.86 -4.92
C PRO A 180 -19.99 11.82 -4.18
N SER A 181 -19.51 10.56 -4.11
CA SER A 181 -20.12 9.47 -3.33
C SER A 181 -19.53 9.31 -1.93
N GLY A 182 -18.67 10.24 -1.47
CA GLY A 182 -18.07 10.20 -0.14
C GLY A 182 -16.90 9.21 -0.01
N VAL A 183 -16.35 8.73 -1.12
CA VAL A 183 -15.21 7.81 -1.13
C VAL A 183 -13.91 8.59 -1.31
N ARG A 184 -12.96 8.40 -0.40
CA ARG A 184 -11.62 8.98 -0.49
C ARG A 184 -10.65 7.98 -1.10
N VAL A 185 -9.78 8.43 -2.00
CA VAL A 185 -8.76 7.59 -2.63
C VAL A 185 -7.41 8.28 -2.53
N ASN A 186 -6.44 7.64 -1.88
CA ASN A 186 -5.11 8.21 -1.67
C ASN A 186 -4.01 7.18 -1.94
N ALA A 187 -2.78 7.65 -2.02
CA ALA A 187 -1.60 6.80 -2.08
C ALA A 187 -0.63 7.07 -0.93
N ILE A 188 0.13 6.05 -0.56
CA ILE A 188 1.34 6.19 0.25
C ILE A 188 2.53 5.97 -0.69
N GLY A 189 3.55 6.83 -0.54
CA GLY A 189 4.82 6.73 -1.25
C GLY A 189 5.95 6.38 -0.28
N PRO A 190 6.19 5.09 0.02
CA PRO A 190 7.29 4.70 0.88
C PRO A 190 8.65 5.08 0.29
N GLY A 191 9.58 5.40 1.18
CA GLY A 191 11.00 5.38 0.91
C GLY A 191 11.54 3.96 0.79
N VAL A 192 12.75 3.75 1.24
CA VAL A 192 13.35 2.41 1.28
C VAL A 192 13.02 1.75 2.60
N ILE A 193 12.18 0.70 2.54
CA ILE A 193 11.66 -0.03 3.70
C ILE A 193 12.23 -1.43 3.71
N GLU A 194 12.58 -1.93 4.89
CA GLU A 194 13.08 -3.31 5.10
C GLU A 194 11.96 -4.32 4.91
N THR A 195 11.90 -4.94 3.72
CA THR A 195 10.86 -5.92 3.34
C THR A 195 11.48 -7.08 2.56
N PRO A 196 10.76 -8.18 2.34
CA PRO A 196 11.22 -9.23 1.41
C PRO A 196 11.55 -8.70 0.00
N LEU A 197 10.85 -7.68 -0.49
CA LEU A 197 11.12 -7.07 -1.79
C LEU A 197 12.48 -6.37 -1.86
N THR A 198 12.95 -5.82 -0.76
CA THR A 198 14.22 -5.07 -0.66
C THR A 198 15.37 -5.90 -0.10
N ALA A 199 15.12 -7.14 0.32
CA ALA A 199 16.13 -8.04 0.87
C ALA A 199 17.39 -8.20 -0.01
N PRO A 200 17.31 -8.30 -1.36
CA PRO A 200 18.51 -8.37 -2.19
C PRO A 200 19.43 -7.16 -2.06
N ILE A 201 18.88 -5.97 -1.78
CA ILE A 201 19.65 -4.75 -1.56
C ILE A 201 20.24 -4.74 -0.15
N LYS A 202 19.43 -5.13 0.83
CA LYS A 202 19.84 -5.19 2.24
C LYS A 202 21.02 -6.12 2.44
N ASN A 203 21.11 -7.19 1.67
CA ASN A 203 22.20 -8.17 1.74
C ASN A 203 23.53 -7.67 1.13
N ASP A 204 23.53 -6.52 0.44
CA ASP A 204 24.76 -5.86 -0.02
C ASP A 204 25.06 -4.67 0.91
N PRO A 205 26.12 -4.75 1.76
CA PRO A 205 26.42 -3.70 2.74
C PRO A 205 26.69 -2.32 2.12
N GLY A 206 27.31 -2.29 0.94
CA GLY A 206 27.61 -1.05 0.23
C GLY A 206 26.34 -0.38 -0.27
N TRP A 207 25.43 -1.17 -0.83
CA TRP A 207 24.14 -0.69 -1.33
C TRP A 207 23.20 -0.29 -0.18
N TYR A 208 23.18 -1.11 0.90
CA TYR A 208 22.43 -0.79 2.11
C TYR A 208 22.83 0.57 2.68
N LYS A 209 24.14 0.80 2.84
CA LYS A 209 24.70 2.06 3.35
C LYS A 209 24.35 3.23 2.44
N ALA A 210 24.56 3.12 1.12
CA ALA A 210 24.26 4.17 0.16
C ALA A 210 22.78 4.60 0.20
N TYR A 211 21.88 3.66 0.43
CA TYR A 211 20.45 3.97 0.56
C TYR A 211 20.11 4.58 1.92
N ALA A 212 20.75 4.15 3.01
CA ALA A 212 20.59 4.77 4.32
C ALA A 212 21.02 6.25 4.27
N GLU A 213 22.22 6.51 3.75
CA GLU A 213 22.81 7.86 3.66
C GLU A 213 22.02 8.82 2.74
N LYS A 214 21.23 8.30 1.80
CA LYS A 214 20.37 9.10 0.93
C LYS A 214 19.13 9.65 1.67
N SER A 215 18.68 8.99 2.71
CA SER A 215 17.57 9.45 3.55
C SER A 215 18.05 10.53 4.52
N ALA A 216 17.27 11.59 4.70
CA ALA A 216 17.60 12.63 5.70
C ALA A 216 17.66 12.07 7.15
N MET A 217 16.94 10.96 7.42
CA MET A 217 17.01 10.23 8.69
C MET A 217 18.20 9.26 8.78
N ASN A 218 19.02 9.17 7.72
CA ASN A 218 20.24 8.37 7.62
C ASN A 218 20.04 6.88 7.98
N ARG A 219 18.88 6.32 7.63
CA ARG A 219 18.50 4.93 7.85
C ARG A 219 17.41 4.46 6.88
N TRP A 220 17.23 3.16 6.83
CA TRP A 220 16.04 2.55 6.23
C TRP A 220 14.84 2.72 7.16
N GLY A 221 13.65 2.70 6.59
CA GLY A 221 12.40 2.56 7.35
C GLY A 221 12.06 1.09 7.60
N THR A 222 11.12 0.87 8.54
CA THR A 222 10.56 -0.46 8.83
C THR A 222 9.12 -0.57 8.33
N PRO A 223 8.59 -1.79 8.14
CA PRO A 223 7.17 -1.99 7.79
C PRO A 223 6.21 -1.33 8.77
N GLU A 224 6.54 -1.33 10.07
CA GLU A 224 5.73 -0.76 11.14
C GLU A 224 5.58 0.76 11.00
N GLU A 225 6.58 1.43 10.45
CA GLU A 225 6.52 2.89 10.21
C GLU A 225 5.51 3.26 9.10
N MET A 226 5.05 2.29 8.31
CA MET A 226 3.99 2.49 7.32
C MET A 226 2.58 2.40 7.92
N VAL A 227 2.46 1.89 9.14
CA VAL A 227 1.16 1.74 9.81
C VAL A 227 0.52 3.11 10.08
N GLY A 228 1.25 4.05 10.68
CA GLY A 228 0.75 5.40 10.98
C GLY A 228 0.17 6.12 9.75
N PRO A 229 0.93 6.26 8.65
CA PRO A 229 0.42 6.80 7.39
C PRO A 229 -0.81 6.08 6.84
N ALA A 230 -0.85 4.74 6.93
CA ALA A 230 -1.98 3.95 6.45
C ALA A 230 -3.25 4.19 7.29
N LEU A 231 -3.13 4.18 8.62
CA LEU A 231 -4.25 4.46 9.52
C LEU A 231 -4.74 5.90 9.39
N PHE A 232 -3.84 6.87 9.22
CA PHE A 232 -4.23 8.25 8.94
C PHE A 232 -5.14 8.33 7.72
N LEU A 233 -4.70 7.81 6.57
CA LEU A 233 -5.47 7.88 5.34
C LEU A 233 -6.75 7.03 5.39
N ALA A 234 -6.76 5.93 6.15
CA ALA A 234 -7.91 5.06 6.30
C ALA A 234 -9.01 5.62 7.23
N SER A 235 -8.63 6.45 8.21
CA SER A 235 -9.51 6.94 9.27
C SER A 235 -10.17 8.29 8.97
N ASP A 236 -10.99 8.77 9.91
CA ASP A 236 -11.63 10.09 9.83
C ASP A 236 -10.65 11.24 10.03
N ALA A 237 -9.42 10.97 10.52
CA ALA A 237 -8.33 11.94 10.54
C ALA A 237 -8.01 12.52 9.15
N ALA A 238 -8.32 11.77 8.08
CA ALA A 238 -8.13 12.19 6.69
C ALA A 238 -9.46 12.53 5.98
N SER A 239 -10.50 12.92 6.71
CA SER A 239 -11.85 13.18 6.15
C SER A 239 -11.89 14.19 5.00
N PHE A 240 -10.92 15.10 4.92
CA PHE A 240 -10.80 16.06 3.82
C PHE A 240 -9.53 15.85 2.96
N VAL A 241 -8.98 14.60 2.97
CA VAL A 241 -7.78 14.23 2.22
C VAL A 241 -8.15 13.18 1.17
N THR A 242 -8.10 13.55 -0.11
CA THR A 242 -8.33 12.65 -1.25
C THR A 242 -7.50 13.09 -2.46
N GLY A 243 -7.11 12.15 -3.32
CA GLY A 243 -6.32 12.42 -4.52
C GLY A 243 -4.84 12.71 -4.27
N THR A 244 -4.34 12.50 -3.04
CA THR A 244 -2.97 12.80 -2.66
C THR A 244 -2.06 11.57 -2.64
N ILE A 245 -0.75 11.83 -2.65
CA ILE A 245 0.28 10.86 -2.26
C ILE A 245 0.97 11.39 -1.00
N LEU A 246 0.95 10.59 0.07
CA LEU A 246 1.66 10.87 1.31
C LEU A 246 3.00 10.12 1.28
N PHE A 247 4.10 10.88 1.22
CA PHE A 247 5.43 10.27 1.29
C PHE A 247 5.83 9.98 2.74
N ALA A 248 6.22 8.73 3.00
CA ALA A 248 6.81 8.25 4.24
C ALA A 248 8.18 7.65 3.90
N ASP A 249 9.15 8.53 3.71
CA ASP A 249 10.40 8.23 3.00
C ASP A 249 11.68 8.62 3.78
N GLY A 250 11.54 9.01 5.05
CA GLY A 250 12.65 9.49 5.86
C GLY A 250 13.33 10.74 5.30
N GLY A 251 12.60 11.55 4.52
CA GLY A 251 13.13 12.77 3.89
C GLY A 251 13.97 12.49 2.63
N TRP A 252 13.84 11.32 2.02
CA TRP A 252 14.54 10.98 0.78
C TRP A 252 14.32 11.99 -0.34
N LEU A 253 13.09 12.46 -0.51
CA LEU A 253 12.71 13.43 -1.53
C LEU A 253 12.90 14.89 -1.10
N ALA A 254 13.18 15.14 0.17
CA ALA A 254 13.30 16.50 0.73
C ALA A 254 14.64 17.17 0.42
N GLN A 255 15.68 16.38 0.13
CA GLN A 255 17.03 16.88 -0.13
C GLN A 255 17.50 16.50 -1.54
N ASP A 256 18.35 17.32 -2.15
CA ASP A 256 18.90 17.04 -3.47
C ASP A 256 19.97 15.93 -3.44
N GLY A 257 20.57 15.66 -2.28
CA GLY A 257 21.38 14.50 -1.96
C GLY A 257 22.71 14.41 -2.71
N ARG A 258 23.29 15.52 -3.17
CA ARG A 258 24.54 15.50 -3.96
C ARG A 258 25.78 15.69 -3.12
N PHE A 259 25.73 16.58 -2.13
CA PHE A 259 26.86 16.86 -1.27
C PHE A 259 26.40 17.51 0.03
N THR A 260 27.24 17.41 1.07
CA THR A 260 27.08 18.17 2.29
C THR A 260 27.99 19.42 2.18
N PRO A 261 27.47 20.63 2.35
CA PRO A 261 28.30 21.83 2.33
C PRO A 261 29.39 21.78 3.42
N PRO A 262 30.58 22.35 3.17
CA PRO A 262 31.62 22.41 4.20
C PRO A 262 31.13 23.07 5.48
N GLY A 263 31.37 22.42 6.62
CA GLY A 263 30.99 22.91 7.94
C GLY A 263 29.55 22.64 8.37
N MET A 264 28.81 21.86 7.61
CA MET A 264 27.45 21.40 7.94
C MET A 264 27.43 19.97 8.46
#